data_f2fa2bce99a9bb8924b450a27bbf159e
#
_entry.id   f2fa2bce99a9bb8924b450a27bbf159e
#
_cell.length_a   1.000
_cell.length_b   1.000
_cell.length_c   1.000
_cell.angle_alpha   90.00
_cell.angle_beta   90.00
_cell.angle_gamma   90.00
#
_symmetry.space_group_name_H-M   'P 1'
#
loop_
_entity.id
_entity.type
_entity.pdbx_description
1 polymer ?
#
loop_
_entity_poly.entity_id
_entity_poly.type
_entity_poly.pdbx_seq_one_letter_code
_entity_poly.pdbx_strand_id
1 'polypeptide(L)'
;MRKNKVDIITLGCSKNLVDSEQLMRQFVANGYTVEHDPHKINGEIVVVNTCGFIGDAQEESINMILELGEQKQKGRIGKLFVMGCLSERFLKDLEKELPEVDRFYGKFNWKELISDLGKSYHQELATDRVLTTPRHYAYVKIGEGCNRTCSYCSIPIITGAYQSRPMDEIVDEVRGLVAQGVKEFQMIAQDLTFYGLDRYKRMALPELVERVSDIPGVEWIRLHYGYPSHFPYDLLPVMRERDNVCKYMDIALQHISDPMLKMMRRNITKAETYELLERMRREVPGIHLRTTLMVGHPGETEQDFEELIRFVKDIRFERMGAFAYSHEEGTYAYQHYKDEIPQEVKQDRLDYLMRVQEGISADVNASQGGQPFRVIVDREEEDFYVGRTQYDSPEVDPEILISKDTPLSPGSFYQVKVIDAQAFDLYGKVLN
;
A
#
# COMPACT_ATOMS: atom_id res chain seq x y z
N MET A 1 0.93 25.70 21.28
CA MET A 1 0.83 24.35 21.84
C MET A 1 -0.51 24.19 22.56
N ARG A 2 -1.27 23.14 22.21
CA ARG A 2 -2.55 22.79 22.86
C ARG A 2 -2.33 21.61 23.81
N LYS A 3 -2.70 21.78 25.07
CA LYS A 3 -2.62 20.72 26.10
C LYS A 3 -3.57 19.56 25.77
N ASN A 4 -3.17 18.36 26.12
CA ASN A 4 -3.90 17.11 25.87
C ASN A 4 -4.23 16.87 24.39
N LYS A 5 -3.49 17.49 23.46
CA LYS A 5 -3.59 17.25 22.02
C LYS A 5 -2.36 16.50 21.52
N VAL A 6 -2.61 15.46 20.71
CA VAL A 6 -1.60 14.70 19.99
C VAL A 6 -1.79 14.92 18.50
N ASP A 7 -0.73 15.35 17.82
CA ASP A 7 -0.68 15.40 16.37
C ASP A 7 0.13 14.18 15.90
N ILE A 8 -0.44 13.38 14.99
CA ILE A 8 0.22 12.22 14.41
C ILE A 8 0.42 12.46 12.91
N ILE A 9 1.67 12.35 12.48
CA ILE A 9 2.08 12.49 11.08
C ILE A 9 2.49 11.11 10.59
N THR A 10 1.87 10.67 9.48
CA THR A 10 2.15 9.34 8.93
C THR A 10 2.80 9.46 7.56
N LEU A 11 4.03 9.00 7.46
CA LEU A 11 4.78 8.92 6.22
C LEU A 11 4.84 7.47 5.72
N GLY A 12 4.91 7.31 4.41
CA GLY A 12 5.11 6.02 3.77
C GLY A 12 3.81 5.31 3.37
N CYS A 13 3.59 4.07 3.79
CA CYS A 13 2.62 3.18 3.19
C CYS A 13 1.38 2.93 4.08
N SER A 14 0.35 2.32 3.49
CA SER A 14 -0.89 1.91 4.17
C SER A 14 -0.68 1.05 5.43
N LYS A 15 0.44 0.31 5.53
CA LYS A 15 0.76 -0.47 6.74
C LYS A 15 1.13 0.44 7.91
N ASN A 16 1.87 1.53 7.63
CA ASN A 16 2.16 2.57 8.64
C ASN A 16 0.88 3.31 9.04
N LEU A 17 -0.02 3.55 8.09
CA LEU A 17 -1.30 4.18 8.38
C LEU A 17 -2.12 3.36 9.40
N VAL A 18 -2.22 2.04 9.21
CA VAL A 18 -2.90 1.16 10.17
C VAL A 18 -2.27 1.23 11.57
N ASP A 19 -0.93 1.26 11.65
CA ASP A 19 -0.24 1.39 12.94
C ASP A 19 -0.53 2.76 13.61
N SER A 20 -0.58 3.84 12.83
CA SER A 20 -0.96 5.17 13.33
C SER A 20 -2.40 5.22 13.82
N GLU A 21 -3.35 4.64 13.09
CA GLU A 21 -4.76 4.56 13.47
C GLU A 21 -4.97 3.79 14.78
N GLN A 22 -4.23 2.70 14.98
CA GLN A 22 -4.23 1.95 16.25
C GLN A 22 -3.65 2.78 17.38
N LEU A 23 -2.54 3.49 17.16
CA LEU A 23 -1.95 4.39 18.14
C LEU A 23 -2.90 5.54 18.50
N MET A 24 -3.56 6.14 17.52
CA MET A 24 -4.57 7.17 17.72
C MET A 24 -5.68 6.67 18.67
N ARG A 25 -6.14 5.45 18.47
CA ARG A 25 -7.17 4.84 19.32
C ARG A 25 -6.72 4.72 20.77
N GLN A 26 -5.46 4.37 21.01
CA GLN A 26 -4.87 4.29 22.35
C GLN A 26 -4.79 5.68 23.00
N PHE A 27 -4.41 6.71 22.25
CA PHE A 27 -4.40 8.09 22.77
C PHE A 27 -5.81 8.58 23.12
N VAL A 28 -6.80 8.34 22.27
CA VAL A 28 -8.21 8.69 22.54
C VAL A 28 -8.70 7.99 23.80
N ALA A 29 -8.40 6.70 23.98
CA ALA A 29 -8.77 5.94 25.19
C ALA A 29 -8.15 6.52 26.47
N ASN A 30 -6.99 7.18 26.34
CA ASN A 30 -6.30 7.85 27.45
C ASN A 30 -6.67 9.34 27.62
N GLY A 31 -7.73 9.80 26.95
CA GLY A 31 -8.31 11.13 27.12
C GLY A 31 -7.60 12.25 26.33
N TYR A 32 -6.79 11.92 25.33
CA TYR A 32 -6.22 12.90 24.41
C TYR A 32 -7.17 13.21 23.24
N THR A 33 -7.12 14.44 22.76
CA THR A 33 -7.64 14.81 21.44
C THR A 33 -6.54 14.50 20.42
N VAL A 34 -6.88 13.77 19.37
CA VAL A 34 -5.91 13.36 18.34
C VAL A 34 -6.27 13.96 16.99
N GLU A 35 -5.29 14.43 16.26
CA GLU A 35 -5.42 14.91 14.88
C GLU A 35 -4.36 14.23 14.02
N HIS A 36 -4.78 13.73 12.85
CA HIS A 36 -3.93 13.06 11.89
C HIS A 36 -3.58 14.02 10.76
N ASP A 37 -2.31 14.09 10.38
CA ASP A 37 -1.75 14.94 9.34
C ASP A 37 -2.33 16.38 9.34
N PRO A 38 -2.27 17.09 10.50
CA PRO A 38 -2.92 18.38 10.64
C PRO A 38 -2.24 19.47 9.78
N HIS A 39 -3.01 20.32 9.14
CA HIS A 39 -2.47 21.49 8.44
C HIS A 39 -1.61 22.39 9.35
N LYS A 40 -1.91 22.41 10.66
CA LYS A 40 -1.17 23.17 11.66
C LYS A 40 -0.82 22.29 12.84
N ILE A 41 0.45 21.95 12.92
CA ILE A 41 1.02 21.20 14.03
C ILE A 41 1.10 22.10 15.26
N ASN A 42 0.39 21.75 16.32
CA ASN A 42 0.33 22.52 17.56
C ASN A 42 0.02 21.68 18.81
N GLY A 43 0.06 20.37 18.69
CA GLY A 43 -0.13 19.43 19.79
C GLY A 43 0.90 19.56 20.90
N GLU A 44 0.54 19.18 22.12
CA GLU A 44 1.50 18.98 23.20
C GLU A 44 2.47 17.84 22.87
N ILE A 45 1.97 16.84 22.19
CA ILE A 45 2.72 15.68 21.74
C ILE A 45 2.62 15.61 20.21
N VAL A 46 3.74 15.37 19.54
CA VAL A 46 3.79 15.07 18.12
C VAL A 46 4.45 13.72 17.94
N VAL A 47 3.83 12.86 17.16
CA VAL A 47 4.36 11.53 16.79
C VAL A 47 4.53 11.47 15.28
N VAL A 48 5.72 11.12 14.82
CA VAL A 48 6.00 10.88 13.40
C VAL A 48 6.18 9.39 13.17
N ASN A 49 5.30 8.79 12.37
CA ASN A 49 5.44 7.42 11.90
C ASN A 49 6.17 7.44 10.56
N THR A 50 7.37 6.92 10.52
CA THR A 50 8.37 7.13 9.46
C THR A 50 8.48 5.97 8.49
N CYS A 51 8.85 6.27 7.25
CA CYS A 51 9.23 5.29 6.23
C CYS A 51 10.76 5.14 6.16
N GLY A 52 11.23 3.90 6.14
CA GLY A 52 12.67 3.56 6.03
C GLY A 52 12.97 2.64 4.85
N PHE A 53 12.08 2.57 3.86
CA PHE A 53 12.14 1.57 2.81
C PHE A 53 13.16 1.91 1.71
N ILE A 54 13.07 3.10 1.12
CA ILE A 54 13.96 3.60 0.06
C ILE A 54 14.47 5.00 0.39
N GLY A 55 15.58 5.42 -0.24
CA GLY A 55 16.28 6.66 0.03
C GLY A 55 15.38 7.89 0.07
N ASP A 56 14.54 8.11 -0.95
CA ASP A 56 13.66 9.28 -1.02
C ASP A 56 12.67 9.35 0.16
N ALA A 57 12.09 8.21 0.55
CA ALA A 57 11.18 8.16 1.68
C ALA A 57 11.91 8.28 3.04
N GLN A 58 13.17 7.89 3.10
CA GLN A 58 14.04 8.13 4.27
C GLN A 58 14.34 9.63 4.40
N GLU A 59 14.70 10.29 3.30
CA GLU A 59 14.98 11.73 3.24
C GLU A 59 13.74 12.53 3.64
N GLU A 60 12.56 12.22 3.12
CA GLU A 60 11.29 12.83 3.51
C GLU A 60 11.07 12.70 5.03
N SER A 61 11.27 11.49 5.57
CA SER A 61 11.12 11.23 7.00
C SER A 61 12.10 12.04 7.86
N ILE A 62 13.37 12.11 7.46
CA ILE A 62 14.40 12.87 8.16
C ILE A 62 14.08 14.37 8.11
N ASN A 63 13.71 14.90 6.94
CA ASN A 63 13.37 16.32 6.78
C ASN A 63 12.18 16.72 7.66
N MET A 64 11.15 15.87 7.74
CA MET A 64 10.01 16.08 8.64
C MET A 64 10.45 16.12 10.11
N ILE A 65 11.30 15.21 10.55
CA ILE A 65 11.81 15.18 11.94
C ILE A 65 12.61 16.44 12.25
N LEU A 66 13.47 16.90 11.34
CA LEU A 66 14.27 18.13 11.50
C LEU A 66 13.37 19.36 11.62
N GLU A 67 12.37 19.50 10.75
CA GLU A 67 11.39 20.60 10.81
C GLU A 67 10.68 20.64 12.16
N LEU A 68 10.22 19.48 12.64
CA LEU A 68 9.53 19.36 13.93
C LEU A 68 10.47 19.60 15.12
N GLY A 69 11.72 19.19 15.02
CA GLY A 69 12.78 19.51 15.98
C GLY A 69 12.94 21.01 16.16
N GLU A 70 12.99 21.78 15.06
CA GLU A 70 13.00 23.24 15.12
C GLU A 70 11.73 23.81 15.76
N GLN A 71 10.56 23.28 15.46
CA GLN A 71 9.32 23.73 16.07
C GLN A 71 9.29 23.48 17.58
N LYS A 72 9.86 22.35 18.01
CA LYS A 72 10.03 22.03 19.44
C LYS A 72 10.96 23.02 20.12
N GLN A 73 12.12 23.33 19.55
CA GLN A 73 13.06 24.33 20.07
C GLN A 73 12.41 25.72 20.21
N LYS A 74 11.52 26.08 19.28
CA LYS A 74 10.73 27.33 19.32
C LYS A 74 9.55 27.28 20.31
N GLY A 75 9.36 26.18 21.06
CA GLY A 75 8.28 25.98 22.04
C GLY A 75 6.88 25.86 21.45
N ARG A 76 6.77 25.53 20.15
CA ARG A 76 5.48 25.36 19.46
C ARG A 76 4.86 23.98 19.73
N ILE A 77 5.68 22.97 19.96
CA ILE A 77 5.29 21.62 20.38
C ILE A 77 6.03 21.25 21.68
N GLY A 78 5.47 20.33 22.47
CA GLY A 78 6.02 19.95 23.76
C GLY A 78 6.96 18.75 23.67
N LYS A 79 6.47 17.64 23.17
CA LYS A 79 7.23 16.39 22.99
C LYS A 79 7.19 15.95 21.54
N LEU A 80 8.32 15.44 21.07
CA LEU A 80 8.48 14.84 19.73
C LEU A 80 8.89 13.39 19.86
N PHE A 81 8.05 12.50 19.38
CA PHE A 81 8.32 11.07 19.29
C PHE A 81 8.39 10.63 17.84
N VAL A 82 9.27 9.68 17.55
CA VAL A 82 9.44 9.12 16.22
C VAL A 82 9.28 7.61 16.31
N MET A 83 8.54 7.02 15.38
CA MET A 83 8.33 5.58 15.29
C MET A 83 8.37 5.10 13.84
N GLY A 84 8.31 3.79 13.62
CA GLY A 84 8.13 3.20 12.31
C GLY A 84 9.38 2.61 11.68
N CYS A 85 9.35 2.48 10.36
CA CYS A 85 10.35 1.71 9.60
C CYS A 85 11.75 2.35 9.62
N LEU A 86 11.86 3.67 9.56
CA LEU A 86 13.16 4.36 9.63
C LEU A 86 13.81 4.16 10.99
N SER A 87 13.04 4.35 12.06
CA SER A 87 13.52 4.13 13.43
C SER A 87 13.94 2.68 13.67
N GLU A 88 13.18 1.70 13.14
CA GLU A 88 13.55 0.29 13.27
C GLU A 88 14.90 0.00 12.61
N ARG A 89 15.15 0.59 11.44
CA ARG A 89 16.34 0.31 10.63
C ARG A 89 17.60 1.02 11.13
N PHE A 90 17.47 2.27 11.59
CA PHE A 90 18.59 3.18 11.86
C PHE A 90 18.58 3.78 13.27
N LEU A 91 17.98 3.11 14.24
CA LEU A 91 17.77 3.64 15.60
C LEU A 91 18.99 4.34 16.20
N LYS A 92 20.15 3.67 16.18
CA LYS A 92 21.38 4.18 16.82
C LYS A 92 21.92 5.46 16.19
N ASP A 93 21.80 5.56 14.87
CA ASP A 93 22.27 6.74 14.13
C ASP A 93 21.30 7.90 14.33
N LEU A 94 19.99 7.64 14.31
CA LEU A 94 18.97 8.64 14.54
C LEU A 94 19.03 9.21 15.95
N GLU A 95 19.22 8.40 17.00
CA GLU A 95 19.37 8.87 18.38
C GLU A 95 20.58 9.79 18.56
N LYS A 96 21.65 9.54 17.81
CA LYS A 96 22.88 10.34 17.87
C LYS A 96 22.75 11.67 17.09
N GLU A 97 22.15 11.61 15.90
CA GLU A 97 22.13 12.74 14.96
C GLU A 97 20.92 13.67 15.17
N LEU A 98 19.85 13.21 15.84
CA LEU A 98 18.60 13.95 16.05
C LEU A 98 18.25 14.08 17.55
N PRO A 99 19.05 14.79 18.35
CA PRO A 99 18.86 14.91 19.80
C PRO A 99 17.61 15.69 20.21
N GLU A 100 16.93 16.37 19.29
CA GLU A 100 15.67 17.08 19.53
C GLU A 100 14.49 16.12 19.77
N VAL A 101 14.58 14.87 19.30
CA VAL A 101 13.57 13.83 19.51
C VAL A 101 13.64 13.32 20.95
N ASP A 102 12.51 13.32 21.65
CA ASP A 102 12.47 12.84 23.04
C ASP A 102 12.70 11.33 23.15
N ARG A 103 12.15 10.55 22.21
CA ARG A 103 12.41 9.12 22.10
C ARG A 103 12.03 8.58 20.72
N PHE A 104 12.80 7.58 20.29
CA PHE A 104 12.53 6.77 19.11
C PHE A 104 11.93 5.44 19.52
N TYR A 105 10.96 4.97 18.72
CA TYR A 105 10.37 3.64 18.81
C TYR A 105 10.53 2.94 17.47
N GLY A 106 10.81 1.65 17.49
CA GLY A 106 10.81 0.83 16.28
C GLY A 106 9.39 0.55 15.80
N LYS A 107 9.31 -0.31 14.80
CA LYS A 107 8.02 -0.70 14.21
C LYS A 107 7.16 -1.53 15.17
N PHE A 108 7.76 -2.27 16.09
CA PHE A 108 7.06 -3.24 16.94
C PHE A 108 6.86 -2.78 18.37
N ASN A 109 7.66 -1.82 18.86
CA ASN A 109 7.62 -1.37 20.26
C ASN A 109 6.95 0.00 20.45
N TRP A 110 6.29 0.55 19.44
CA TRP A 110 5.56 1.82 19.55
C TRP A 110 4.51 1.83 20.68
N LYS A 111 4.03 0.65 21.08
CA LYS A 111 3.10 0.52 22.22
C LYS A 111 3.69 1.02 23.54
N GLU A 112 5.01 0.99 23.68
CA GLU A 112 5.74 1.49 24.85
C GLU A 112 5.56 3.02 25.01
N LEU A 113 5.32 3.76 23.89
CA LEU A 113 5.08 5.19 23.91
C LEU A 113 3.95 5.57 24.87
N ILE A 114 2.88 4.79 24.92
CA ILE A 114 1.75 5.02 25.82
C ILE A 114 2.20 4.88 27.28
N SER A 115 2.99 3.86 27.58
CA SER A 115 3.53 3.61 28.94
C SER A 115 4.53 4.69 29.36
N ASP A 116 5.36 5.18 28.46
CA ASP A 116 6.34 6.25 28.70
C ASP A 116 5.69 7.60 28.99
N LEU A 117 4.47 7.78 28.57
CA LEU A 117 3.64 8.93 28.92
C LEU A 117 2.91 8.75 30.28
N GLY A 118 3.18 7.64 31.01
CA GLY A 118 2.51 7.31 32.26
C GLY A 118 1.03 6.93 32.07
N LYS A 119 0.68 6.40 30.91
CA LYS A 119 -0.67 5.99 30.51
C LYS A 119 -0.77 4.47 30.36
N SER A 120 -2.00 3.96 30.32
CA SER A 120 -2.25 2.54 30.17
C SER A 120 -2.48 2.16 28.71
N TYR A 121 -1.78 1.12 28.24
CA TYR A 121 -2.11 0.50 26.97
C TYR A 121 -3.35 -0.40 27.14
N HIS A 122 -4.39 -0.13 26.36
CA HIS A 122 -5.66 -0.84 26.38
C HIS A 122 -5.62 -2.02 25.40
N GLN A 123 -5.30 -3.21 25.92
CA GLN A 123 -5.17 -4.43 25.11
C GLN A 123 -6.49 -4.83 24.43
N GLU A 124 -7.62 -4.56 25.06
CA GLU A 124 -8.97 -4.80 24.53
C GLU A 124 -9.30 -3.96 23.28
N LEU A 125 -8.53 -2.89 23.05
CA LEU A 125 -8.66 -2.01 21.89
C LEU A 125 -7.52 -2.21 20.87
N ALA A 126 -6.77 -3.30 20.97
CA ALA A 126 -5.59 -3.51 20.13
C ALA A 126 -5.91 -3.63 18.62
N THR A 127 -7.13 -4.05 18.28
CA THR A 127 -7.63 -4.14 16.90
C THR A 127 -8.59 -3.01 16.53
N ASP A 128 -8.98 -2.18 17.51
CA ASP A 128 -9.83 -1.01 17.25
C ASP A 128 -8.98 0.17 16.77
N ARG A 129 -9.53 1.02 15.90
CA ARG A 129 -8.80 2.08 15.22
C ARG A 129 -9.62 3.37 15.12
N VAL A 130 -8.94 4.49 15.05
CA VAL A 130 -9.50 5.75 14.57
C VAL A 130 -9.18 5.84 13.09
N LEU A 131 -10.18 5.60 12.24
CA LEU A 131 -9.96 5.64 10.79
C LEU A 131 -9.61 7.04 10.32
N THR A 132 -8.59 7.13 9.47
CA THR A 132 -8.12 8.34 8.81
C THR A 132 -8.47 8.38 7.33
N THR A 133 -8.79 7.22 6.75
CA THR A 133 -9.36 7.11 5.41
C THR A 133 -10.80 7.63 5.35
N PRO A 134 -11.35 7.93 4.17
CA PRO A 134 -12.79 8.08 3.99
C PRO A 134 -13.56 6.91 4.63
N ARG A 135 -14.71 7.20 5.24
CA ARG A 135 -15.44 6.24 6.10
C ARG A 135 -15.88 4.95 5.41
N HIS A 136 -15.86 4.89 4.10
CA HIS A 136 -16.37 3.77 3.32
C HIS A 136 -15.31 2.74 2.94
N TYR A 137 -14.01 3.03 3.12
CA TYR A 137 -12.97 2.02 2.94
C TYR A 137 -11.95 2.01 4.09
N ALA A 138 -11.31 0.88 4.29
CA ALA A 138 -10.25 0.73 5.27
C ALA A 138 -9.20 -0.28 4.78
N TYR A 139 -7.94 -0.05 5.18
CA TYR A 139 -6.88 -1.03 5.02
C TYR A 139 -6.95 -2.07 6.13
N VAL A 140 -6.82 -3.35 5.80
CA VAL A 140 -6.78 -4.45 6.76
C VAL A 140 -5.47 -5.19 6.64
N LYS A 141 -4.61 -5.02 7.63
CA LYS A 141 -3.30 -5.66 7.68
C LYS A 141 -3.45 -7.11 8.16
N ILE A 142 -3.19 -8.09 7.27
CA ILE A 142 -3.37 -9.51 7.57
C ILE A 142 -2.11 -10.21 8.08
N GLY A 143 -0.97 -9.56 7.95
CA GLY A 143 0.32 -10.06 8.43
C GLY A 143 1.37 -8.96 8.39
N GLU A 144 2.51 -9.22 9.00
CA GLU A 144 3.68 -8.32 9.05
C GLU A 144 4.94 -9.12 8.76
N GLY A 145 5.94 -8.49 8.13
CA GLY A 145 7.19 -9.12 7.77
C GLY A 145 7.17 -9.81 6.40
N CYS A 146 8.34 -10.33 5.98
CA CYS A 146 8.47 -10.99 4.69
C CYS A 146 9.59 -12.04 4.71
N ASN A 147 9.29 -13.25 4.23
CA ASN A 147 10.28 -14.33 4.13
C ASN A 147 10.94 -14.42 2.73
N ARG A 148 10.61 -13.48 1.83
CA ARG A 148 11.25 -13.43 0.51
C ARG A 148 12.66 -12.86 0.63
N THR A 149 13.53 -13.33 -0.24
CA THR A 149 14.96 -12.97 -0.23
C THR A 149 15.34 -12.09 -1.41
N CYS A 150 14.44 -11.22 -1.85
CA CYS A 150 14.69 -10.30 -2.97
C CYS A 150 15.94 -9.47 -2.70
N SER A 151 16.88 -9.45 -3.64
CA SER A 151 18.22 -8.88 -3.43
C SER A 151 18.24 -7.39 -3.08
N TYR A 152 17.27 -6.65 -3.58
CA TYR A 152 17.16 -5.19 -3.45
C TYR A 152 16.32 -4.74 -2.24
N CYS A 153 15.68 -5.68 -1.53
CA CYS A 153 14.61 -5.35 -0.60
C CYS A 153 15.08 -5.26 0.85
N SER A 154 14.82 -4.14 1.49
CA SER A 154 15.11 -3.89 2.90
C SER A 154 14.02 -4.39 3.86
N ILE A 155 12.87 -4.83 3.38
CA ILE A 155 11.74 -5.26 4.22
C ILE A 155 12.14 -6.32 5.26
N PRO A 156 12.82 -7.42 4.91
CA PRO A 156 13.21 -8.42 5.92
C PRO A 156 14.13 -7.88 7.02
N ILE A 157 14.91 -6.82 6.72
CA ILE A 157 15.79 -6.15 7.67
C ILE A 157 14.96 -5.31 8.66
N ILE A 158 13.90 -4.67 8.15
CA ILE A 158 13.03 -3.76 8.93
C ILE A 158 11.99 -4.54 9.74
N THR A 159 11.31 -5.50 9.11
CA THR A 159 10.10 -6.13 9.68
C THR A 159 10.30 -7.59 10.09
N GLY A 160 11.48 -8.16 9.79
CA GLY A 160 11.79 -9.56 10.13
C GLY A 160 10.97 -10.58 9.35
N ALA A 161 10.87 -11.78 9.92
CA ALA A 161 10.13 -12.89 9.33
C ALA A 161 8.62 -12.63 9.32
N TYR A 162 7.94 -13.19 8.32
CA TYR A 162 6.50 -13.05 8.16
C TYR A 162 5.73 -13.65 9.34
N GLN A 163 4.78 -12.90 9.84
CA GLN A 163 3.87 -13.29 10.93
C GLN A 163 2.42 -13.03 10.51
N SER A 164 1.68 -14.10 10.23
CA SER A 164 0.25 -14.02 9.95
C SER A 164 -0.55 -13.64 11.19
N ARG A 165 -1.46 -12.70 11.07
CA ARG A 165 -2.47 -12.45 12.10
C ARG A 165 -3.47 -13.63 12.15
N PRO A 166 -4.01 -13.97 13.32
CA PRO A 166 -5.08 -14.97 13.43
C PRO A 166 -6.27 -14.59 12.54
N MET A 167 -6.82 -15.58 11.82
CA MET A 167 -7.93 -15.36 10.90
C MET A 167 -9.17 -14.81 11.61
N ASP A 168 -9.48 -15.32 12.80
CA ASP A 168 -10.63 -14.86 13.57
C ASP A 168 -10.49 -13.39 14.00
N GLU A 169 -9.29 -12.94 14.39
CA GLU A 169 -9.03 -11.54 14.73
C GLU A 169 -9.24 -10.60 13.52
N ILE A 170 -8.85 -11.04 12.32
CA ILE A 170 -9.07 -10.27 11.09
C ILE A 170 -10.56 -10.19 10.77
N VAL A 171 -11.27 -11.31 10.88
CA VAL A 171 -12.73 -11.37 10.64
C VAL A 171 -13.47 -10.49 11.64
N ASP A 172 -13.10 -10.50 12.92
CA ASP A 172 -13.72 -9.66 13.94
C ASP A 172 -13.41 -8.17 13.75
N GLU A 173 -12.18 -7.82 13.33
CA GLU A 173 -11.84 -6.45 12.94
C GLU A 173 -12.72 -5.97 11.78
N VAL A 174 -12.86 -6.78 10.72
CA VAL A 174 -13.70 -6.43 9.57
C VAL A 174 -15.15 -6.23 9.99
N ARG A 175 -15.71 -7.10 10.87
CA ARG A 175 -17.06 -6.92 11.41
C ARG A 175 -17.21 -5.60 12.17
N GLY A 176 -16.21 -5.25 12.98
CA GLY A 176 -16.17 -3.97 13.70
C GLY A 176 -16.13 -2.77 12.76
N LEU A 177 -15.37 -2.86 11.67
CA LEU A 177 -15.29 -1.81 10.65
C LEU A 177 -16.60 -1.69 9.83
N VAL A 178 -17.24 -2.81 9.49
CA VAL A 178 -18.58 -2.79 8.84
C VAL A 178 -19.60 -2.09 9.74
N ALA A 179 -19.57 -2.35 11.05
CA ALA A 179 -20.46 -1.67 12.00
C ALA A 179 -20.23 -0.16 12.08
N GLN A 180 -19.02 0.33 11.70
CA GLN A 180 -18.68 1.74 11.56
C GLN A 180 -19.05 2.33 10.19
N GLY A 181 -19.54 1.52 9.24
CA GLY A 181 -19.98 1.94 7.91
C GLY A 181 -18.96 1.70 6.78
N VAL A 182 -17.86 1.00 7.06
CA VAL A 182 -16.88 0.61 6.03
C VAL A 182 -17.50 -0.44 5.10
N LYS A 183 -17.32 -0.27 3.82
CA LYS A 183 -17.88 -1.13 2.76
C LYS A 183 -16.81 -1.80 1.92
N GLU A 184 -15.65 -1.17 1.77
CA GLU A 184 -14.53 -1.67 0.97
C GLU A 184 -13.31 -1.94 1.88
N PHE A 185 -12.69 -3.10 1.70
CA PHE A 185 -11.56 -3.58 2.49
C PHE A 185 -10.34 -3.84 1.63
N GLN A 186 -9.28 -3.06 1.86
CA GLN A 186 -7.99 -3.20 1.21
C GLN A 186 -7.15 -4.19 2.04
N MET A 187 -7.06 -5.46 1.61
CA MET A 187 -6.27 -6.47 2.30
C MET A 187 -4.79 -6.26 1.99
N ILE A 188 -3.97 -6.02 3.02
CA ILE A 188 -2.55 -5.67 2.87
C ILE A 188 -1.64 -6.52 3.75
N ALA A 189 -0.44 -6.80 3.22
CA ALA A 189 0.74 -7.34 3.92
C ALA A 189 1.98 -6.97 3.09
N GLN A 190 3.19 -7.34 3.50
CA GLN A 190 4.37 -7.21 2.64
C GLN A 190 4.39 -8.28 1.53
N ASP A 191 3.80 -9.43 1.80
CA ASP A 191 3.49 -10.49 0.83
C ASP A 191 2.16 -11.12 1.20
N LEU A 192 1.10 -10.73 0.50
CA LEU A 192 -0.25 -11.22 0.77
C LEU A 192 -0.38 -12.73 0.55
N THR A 193 0.33 -13.26 -0.45
CA THR A 193 0.25 -14.66 -0.87
C THR A 193 0.86 -15.62 0.15
N PHE A 194 1.70 -15.13 1.07
CA PHE A 194 2.33 -15.95 2.11
C PHE A 194 1.40 -16.25 3.30
N TYR A 195 0.26 -15.57 3.39
CA TYR A 195 -0.63 -15.67 4.54
C TYR A 195 -1.00 -17.12 4.91
N GLY A 196 -0.79 -17.45 6.18
CA GLY A 196 -1.12 -18.73 6.78
C GLY A 196 -0.01 -19.78 6.78
N LEU A 197 1.04 -19.64 5.95
CA LEU A 197 2.13 -20.63 5.90
C LEU A 197 2.87 -20.78 7.23
N ASP A 198 3.11 -19.69 7.93
CA ASP A 198 3.77 -19.71 9.25
C ASP A 198 2.86 -20.29 10.34
N ARG A 199 1.58 -19.88 10.35
CA ARG A 199 0.61 -20.19 11.41
C ARG A 199 -0.15 -21.49 11.19
N TYR A 200 -0.69 -21.69 9.97
CA TYR A 200 -1.61 -22.80 9.63
C TYR A 200 -0.92 -23.92 8.81
N LYS A 201 0.38 -23.75 8.48
CA LYS A 201 1.18 -24.67 7.67
C LYS A 201 0.61 -24.90 6.26
N ARG A 202 -0.18 -23.96 5.77
CA ARG A 202 -0.77 -23.93 4.43
C ARG A 202 -1.03 -22.48 4.00
N MET A 203 -1.15 -22.25 2.70
CA MET A 203 -1.62 -20.98 2.17
C MET A 203 -3.10 -20.82 2.53
N ALA A 204 -3.42 -19.86 3.38
CA ALA A 204 -4.77 -19.68 3.92
C ALA A 204 -5.46 -18.40 3.43
N LEU A 205 -4.84 -17.69 2.47
CA LEU A 205 -5.43 -16.47 1.90
C LEU A 205 -6.80 -16.73 1.25
N PRO A 206 -7.01 -17.79 0.44
CA PRO A 206 -8.32 -18.05 -0.15
C PRO A 206 -9.42 -18.19 0.90
N GLU A 207 -9.19 -18.99 1.96
CA GLU A 207 -10.15 -19.16 3.06
C GLU A 207 -10.41 -17.85 3.82
N LEU A 208 -9.37 -17.04 4.07
CA LEU A 208 -9.56 -15.74 4.71
C LEU A 208 -10.46 -14.83 3.86
N VAL A 209 -10.20 -14.77 2.55
CA VAL A 209 -11.00 -13.95 1.63
C VAL A 209 -12.46 -14.43 1.59
N GLU A 210 -12.69 -15.74 1.54
CA GLU A 210 -14.06 -16.30 1.63
C GLU A 210 -14.76 -15.90 2.91
N ARG A 211 -14.10 -16.07 4.06
CA ARG A 211 -14.69 -15.73 5.36
C ARG A 211 -15.00 -14.24 5.50
N VAL A 212 -14.16 -13.38 4.97
CA VAL A 212 -14.41 -11.92 4.94
C VAL A 212 -15.53 -11.59 3.96
N SER A 213 -15.57 -12.25 2.80
CA SER A 213 -16.61 -12.09 1.79
C SER A 213 -18.01 -12.48 2.30
N ASP A 214 -18.10 -13.42 3.24
CA ASP A 214 -19.36 -13.87 3.86
C ASP A 214 -19.90 -12.90 4.91
N ILE A 215 -19.16 -11.85 5.29
CA ILE A 215 -19.61 -10.87 6.29
C ILE A 215 -20.66 -9.92 5.65
N PRO A 216 -21.89 -9.87 6.16
CA PRO A 216 -22.89 -8.93 5.65
C PRO A 216 -22.40 -7.48 5.75
N GLY A 217 -22.54 -6.72 4.68
CA GLY A 217 -22.08 -5.33 4.58
C GLY A 217 -20.68 -5.15 3.97
N VAL A 218 -19.94 -6.23 3.74
CA VAL A 218 -18.73 -6.20 2.92
C VAL A 218 -19.13 -6.15 1.45
N GLU A 219 -18.88 -5.01 0.81
CA GLU A 219 -19.27 -4.75 -0.58
C GLU A 219 -18.12 -4.94 -1.56
N TRP A 220 -16.86 -4.65 -1.13
CA TRP A 220 -15.65 -4.88 -1.90
C TRP A 220 -14.48 -5.35 -1.03
N ILE A 221 -13.78 -6.35 -1.53
CA ILE A 221 -12.49 -6.83 -1.00
C ILE A 221 -11.46 -6.68 -2.12
N ARG A 222 -10.38 -5.96 -1.85
CA ARG A 222 -9.28 -5.75 -2.80
C ARG A 222 -7.98 -6.32 -2.24
N LEU A 223 -7.21 -6.98 -3.10
CA LEU A 223 -6.00 -7.71 -2.72
C LEU A 223 -4.76 -6.99 -3.23
N HIS A 224 -3.82 -6.67 -2.33
CA HIS A 224 -2.61 -5.92 -2.64
C HIS A 224 -1.34 -6.71 -2.32
N TYR A 225 -0.25 -6.40 -3.05
CA TYR A 225 1.08 -6.92 -2.79
C TYR A 225 1.19 -8.44 -2.89
N GLY A 226 0.64 -9.03 -3.93
CA GLY A 226 0.84 -10.42 -4.28
C GLY A 226 2.28 -10.69 -4.73
N TYR A 227 2.82 -11.85 -4.39
CA TYR A 227 4.11 -12.32 -4.87
C TYR A 227 3.91 -13.40 -5.94
N PRO A 228 4.66 -13.37 -7.06
CA PRO A 228 4.37 -14.25 -8.19
C PRO A 228 4.75 -15.73 -7.97
N SER A 229 5.85 -15.99 -7.24
CA SER A 229 6.32 -17.36 -7.00
C SER A 229 5.46 -18.07 -5.96
N HIS A 230 5.05 -19.30 -6.24
CA HIS A 230 4.15 -20.10 -5.39
C HIS A 230 2.82 -19.37 -5.12
N PHE A 231 2.21 -18.83 -6.17
CA PHE A 231 0.93 -18.16 -6.06
C PHE A 231 -0.18 -19.13 -5.61
N PRO A 232 -1.06 -18.77 -4.66
CA PRO A 232 -2.14 -19.63 -4.21
C PRO A 232 -3.27 -19.69 -5.25
N TYR A 233 -3.19 -20.58 -6.20
CA TYR A 233 -4.15 -20.65 -7.31
C TYR A 233 -5.59 -20.89 -6.88
N ASP A 234 -5.82 -21.49 -5.70
CA ASP A 234 -7.15 -21.62 -5.09
C ASP A 234 -7.84 -20.26 -4.82
N LEU A 235 -7.09 -19.15 -4.90
CA LEU A 235 -7.64 -17.81 -4.84
C LEU A 235 -8.44 -17.41 -6.07
N LEU A 236 -8.07 -17.93 -7.26
CA LEU A 236 -8.72 -17.56 -8.52
C LEU A 236 -10.20 -17.95 -8.58
N PRO A 237 -10.63 -19.17 -8.18
CA PRO A 237 -12.04 -19.46 -8.02
C PRO A 237 -12.80 -18.51 -7.08
N VAL A 238 -12.20 -18.15 -5.94
CA VAL A 238 -12.81 -17.21 -5.00
C VAL A 238 -13.03 -15.85 -5.67
N MET A 239 -12.02 -15.33 -6.37
CA MET A 239 -12.13 -14.06 -7.10
C MET A 239 -13.18 -14.12 -8.22
N ARG A 240 -13.34 -15.26 -8.88
CA ARG A 240 -14.33 -15.45 -9.95
C ARG A 240 -15.75 -15.53 -9.42
N GLU A 241 -15.96 -16.25 -8.33
CA GLU A 241 -17.29 -16.67 -7.84
C GLU A 241 -17.91 -15.73 -6.81
N ARG A 242 -17.09 -14.87 -6.16
CA ARG A 242 -17.56 -13.90 -5.19
C ARG A 242 -17.67 -12.52 -5.83
N ASP A 243 -18.88 -11.99 -5.93
CA ASP A 243 -19.15 -10.69 -6.56
C ASP A 243 -18.55 -9.50 -5.79
N ASN A 244 -18.36 -9.67 -4.48
CA ASN A 244 -17.74 -8.66 -3.63
C ASN A 244 -16.22 -8.80 -3.50
N VAL A 245 -15.58 -9.74 -4.20
CA VAL A 245 -14.12 -9.78 -4.37
C VAL A 245 -13.78 -9.10 -5.69
N CYS A 246 -13.09 -7.97 -5.60
CA CYS A 246 -12.71 -7.19 -6.77
C CYS A 246 -11.90 -8.04 -7.76
N LYS A 247 -12.26 -8.00 -9.03
CA LYS A 247 -11.49 -8.65 -10.10
C LYS A 247 -10.26 -7.79 -10.44
N TYR A 248 -9.41 -7.66 -9.45
CA TYR A 248 -8.20 -6.84 -9.45
C TYR A 248 -7.13 -7.56 -8.66
N MET A 249 -5.95 -7.73 -9.25
CA MET A 249 -4.82 -8.36 -8.59
C MET A 249 -3.57 -7.51 -8.74
N ASP A 250 -3.07 -6.99 -7.62
CA ASP A 250 -1.78 -6.32 -7.55
C ASP A 250 -0.68 -7.35 -7.27
N ILE A 251 0.20 -7.57 -8.27
CA ILE A 251 1.26 -8.56 -8.24
C ILE A 251 2.60 -7.94 -8.61
N ALA A 252 3.52 -7.89 -7.65
CA ALA A 252 4.81 -7.26 -7.80
C ALA A 252 5.79 -8.14 -8.60
N LEU A 253 5.88 -7.97 -9.91
CA LEU A 253 6.73 -8.77 -10.80
C LEU A 253 8.18 -8.31 -10.80
N GLN A 254 8.40 -7.00 -10.77
CA GLN A 254 9.69 -6.30 -10.76
C GLN A 254 10.43 -6.33 -12.09
N HIS A 255 10.59 -7.48 -12.73
CA HIS A 255 11.25 -7.67 -14.01
C HIS A 255 10.72 -8.91 -14.73
N ILE A 256 11.22 -9.18 -15.96
CA ILE A 256 10.85 -10.37 -16.76
C ILE A 256 12.04 -11.17 -17.29
N SER A 257 13.19 -10.53 -17.48
CA SER A 257 14.40 -11.21 -17.97
C SER A 257 14.88 -12.24 -16.95
N ASP A 258 15.12 -13.48 -17.37
CA ASP A 258 15.56 -14.55 -16.48
C ASP A 258 16.91 -14.23 -15.78
N PRO A 259 17.92 -13.64 -16.43
CA PRO A 259 19.13 -13.17 -15.74
C PRO A 259 18.81 -12.18 -14.63
N MET A 260 17.91 -11.22 -14.89
CA MET A 260 17.53 -10.22 -13.90
C MET A 260 16.70 -10.80 -12.75
N LEU A 261 15.71 -11.66 -13.05
CA LEU A 261 14.92 -12.36 -12.03
C LEU A 261 15.83 -13.17 -11.10
N LYS A 262 16.85 -13.82 -11.63
CA LYS A 262 17.84 -14.56 -10.86
C LYS A 262 18.70 -13.62 -9.99
N MET A 263 19.21 -12.52 -10.52
CA MET A 263 19.97 -11.52 -9.77
C MET A 263 19.12 -10.84 -8.70
N MET A 264 17.87 -10.55 -9.00
CA MET A 264 16.89 -10.03 -8.06
C MET A 264 16.42 -11.08 -7.04
N ARG A 265 16.81 -12.36 -7.17
CA ARG A 265 16.43 -13.48 -6.30
C ARG A 265 14.91 -13.66 -6.22
N ARG A 266 14.23 -13.55 -7.35
CA ARG A 266 12.74 -13.60 -7.42
C ARG A 266 12.16 -15.01 -7.38
N ASN A 267 12.97 -16.05 -7.56
CA ASN A 267 12.54 -17.45 -7.55
C ASN A 267 11.36 -17.76 -8.49
N ILE A 268 11.33 -17.12 -9.64
CA ILE A 268 10.39 -17.34 -10.72
C ILE A 268 11.11 -17.08 -12.04
N THR A 269 10.73 -17.76 -13.08
CA THR A 269 11.24 -17.57 -14.45
C THR A 269 10.29 -16.75 -15.29
N LYS A 270 10.78 -16.26 -16.44
CA LYS A 270 9.97 -15.63 -17.47
C LYS A 270 8.77 -16.49 -17.87
N ALA A 271 9.03 -17.78 -18.18
CA ALA A 271 7.99 -18.70 -18.62
C ALA A 271 6.89 -18.89 -17.56
N GLU A 272 7.26 -19.08 -16.31
CA GLU A 272 6.33 -19.21 -15.18
C GLU A 272 5.55 -17.92 -14.96
N THR A 273 6.16 -16.74 -15.19
CA THR A 273 5.48 -15.45 -15.07
C THR A 273 4.39 -15.30 -16.13
N TYR A 274 4.68 -15.61 -17.39
CA TYR A 274 3.67 -15.60 -18.45
C TYR A 274 2.54 -16.59 -18.17
N GLU A 275 2.86 -17.84 -17.77
CA GLU A 275 1.84 -18.84 -17.40
C GLU A 275 0.93 -18.36 -16.27
N LEU A 276 1.49 -17.75 -15.24
CA LEU A 276 0.73 -17.17 -14.12
C LEU A 276 -0.28 -16.12 -14.60
N LEU A 277 0.18 -15.15 -15.39
CA LEU A 277 -0.66 -14.05 -15.87
C LEU A 277 -1.74 -14.53 -16.84
N GLU A 278 -1.40 -15.44 -17.76
CA GLU A 278 -2.36 -16.07 -18.66
C GLU A 278 -3.41 -16.87 -17.89
N ARG A 279 -2.98 -17.60 -16.87
CA ARG A 279 -3.88 -18.36 -16.01
C ARG A 279 -4.84 -17.45 -15.25
N MET A 280 -4.35 -16.35 -14.69
CA MET A 280 -5.21 -15.35 -14.03
C MET A 280 -6.29 -14.81 -14.97
N ARG A 281 -5.92 -14.41 -16.19
CA ARG A 281 -6.87 -13.89 -17.19
C ARG A 281 -7.87 -14.95 -17.67
N ARG A 282 -7.44 -16.20 -17.81
CA ARG A 282 -8.29 -17.30 -18.23
C ARG A 282 -9.28 -17.70 -17.14
N GLU A 283 -8.84 -17.81 -15.89
CA GLU A 283 -9.66 -18.32 -14.78
C GLU A 283 -10.53 -17.25 -14.14
N VAL A 284 -10.14 -15.98 -14.25
CA VAL A 284 -10.92 -14.82 -13.76
C VAL A 284 -11.17 -13.85 -14.92
N PRO A 285 -12.17 -14.12 -15.77
CA PRO A 285 -12.47 -13.26 -16.91
C PRO A 285 -12.72 -11.79 -16.49
N GLY A 286 -12.08 -10.86 -17.18
CA GLY A 286 -12.16 -9.43 -16.89
C GLY A 286 -11.31 -8.96 -15.71
N ILE A 287 -10.39 -9.78 -15.22
CA ILE A 287 -9.46 -9.33 -14.16
C ILE A 287 -8.55 -8.21 -14.68
N HIS A 288 -8.42 -7.17 -13.90
CA HIS A 288 -7.39 -6.15 -14.07
C HIS A 288 -6.13 -6.54 -13.29
N LEU A 289 -5.01 -6.56 -13.99
CA LEU A 289 -3.71 -6.86 -13.41
C LEU A 289 -2.95 -5.56 -13.16
N ARG A 290 -2.58 -5.35 -11.92
CA ARG A 290 -1.66 -4.30 -11.51
C ARG A 290 -0.30 -4.91 -11.23
N THR A 291 0.76 -4.25 -11.67
CA THR A 291 2.12 -4.65 -11.35
C THR A 291 3.00 -3.48 -10.98
N THR A 292 4.10 -3.79 -10.34
CA THR A 292 5.20 -2.87 -10.10
C THR A 292 6.46 -3.45 -10.72
N LEU A 293 7.18 -2.63 -11.49
CA LEU A 293 8.43 -2.98 -12.17
C LEU A 293 9.57 -2.12 -11.66
N MET A 294 10.79 -2.63 -11.83
CA MET A 294 12.02 -1.94 -11.45
C MET A 294 12.98 -1.94 -12.63
N VAL A 295 13.61 -0.80 -12.87
CA VAL A 295 14.65 -0.61 -13.89
C VAL A 295 15.97 -0.21 -13.26
N GLY A 296 17.08 -0.50 -13.92
CA GLY A 296 18.40 -0.09 -13.47
C GLY A 296 18.96 -0.87 -12.27
N HIS A 297 18.44 -2.07 -12.01
CA HIS A 297 19.07 -2.97 -11.02
C HIS A 297 20.49 -3.33 -11.48
N PRO A 298 21.49 -3.45 -10.58
CA PRO A 298 22.83 -3.86 -10.96
C PRO A 298 22.85 -5.05 -11.90
N GLY A 299 23.62 -4.93 -12.99
CA GLY A 299 23.75 -5.96 -14.02
C GLY A 299 22.66 -5.95 -15.10
N GLU A 300 21.66 -5.06 -15.04
CA GLU A 300 20.65 -4.92 -16.10
C GLU A 300 21.30 -4.38 -17.39
N THR A 301 21.26 -5.21 -18.44
CA THR A 301 21.74 -4.85 -19.76
C THR A 301 20.66 -4.16 -20.58
N GLU A 302 21.04 -3.56 -21.71
CA GLU A 302 20.08 -3.00 -22.67
C GLU A 302 19.12 -4.07 -23.20
N GLN A 303 19.63 -5.28 -23.42
CA GLN A 303 18.82 -6.41 -23.89
C GLN A 303 17.77 -6.80 -22.84
N ASP A 304 18.12 -6.81 -21.55
CA ASP A 304 17.19 -7.09 -20.46
C ASP A 304 16.08 -6.02 -20.39
N PHE A 305 16.46 -4.76 -20.57
CA PHE A 305 15.50 -3.67 -20.59
C PHE A 305 14.56 -3.73 -21.81
N GLU A 306 15.10 -3.99 -23.00
CA GLU A 306 14.27 -4.22 -24.19
C GLU A 306 13.31 -5.39 -24.02
N GLU A 307 13.72 -6.47 -23.34
CA GLU A 307 12.87 -7.59 -23.03
C GLU A 307 11.73 -7.19 -22.08
N LEU A 308 12.02 -6.34 -21.07
CA LEU A 308 11.01 -5.79 -20.17
C LEU A 308 9.98 -4.94 -20.93
N ILE A 309 10.43 -4.11 -21.87
CA ILE A 309 9.52 -3.30 -22.72
C ILE A 309 8.63 -4.17 -23.58
N ARG A 310 9.18 -5.23 -24.20
CA ARG A 310 8.36 -6.19 -24.97
C ARG A 310 7.31 -6.87 -24.10
N PHE A 311 7.70 -7.31 -22.91
CA PHE A 311 6.78 -7.92 -21.95
C PHE A 311 5.61 -7.01 -21.57
N VAL A 312 5.87 -5.75 -21.29
CA VAL A 312 4.82 -4.78 -20.96
C VAL A 312 3.86 -4.55 -22.13
N LYS A 313 4.39 -4.50 -23.35
CA LYS A 313 3.58 -4.38 -24.57
C LYS A 313 2.74 -5.64 -24.87
N ASP A 314 3.27 -6.82 -24.54
CA ASP A 314 2.59 -8.11 -24.77
C ASP A 314 1.47 -8.33 -23.75
N ILE A 315 1.75 -8.12 -22.46
CA ILE A 315 0.78 -8.35 -21.38
C ILE A 315 -0.27 -7.25 -21.33
N ARG A 316 0.12 -6.00 -21.60
CA ARG A 316 -0.76 -4.82 -21.53
C ARG A 316 -1.44 -4.72 -20.16
N PHE A 317 -0.64 -4.50 -19.13
CA PHE A 317 -1.17 -4.32 -17.77
C PHE A 317 -2.16 -3.16 -17.72
N GLU A 318 -3.30 -3.39 -17.09
CA GLU A 318 -4.31 -2.36 -16.91
C GLU A 318 -3.79 -1.25 -15.99
N ARG A 319 -3.00 -1.64 -14.97
CA ARG A 319 -2.36 -0.71 -14.03
C ARG A 319 -0.90 -1.11 -13.83
N MET A 320 0.00 -0.14 -13.87
CA MET A 320 1.41 -0.39 -13.64
C MET A 320 2.08 0.83 -13.01
N GLY A 321 2.87 0.58 -11.97
CA GLY A 321 3.87 1.51 -11.46
C GLY A 321 5.27 0.99 -11.75
N ALA A 322 6.24 1.89 -11.87
CA ALA A 322 7.65 1.53 -11.98
C ALA A 322 8.51 2.50 -11.18
N PHE A 323 9.71 2.06 -10.83
CA PHE A 323 10.71 2.90 -10.16
C PHE A 323 12.12 2.49 -10.57
N ALA A 324 13.03 3.44 -10.45
CA ALA A 324 14.46 3.20 -10.61
C ALA A 324 15.02 2.47 -9.39
N TYR A 325 15.98 1.59 -9.59
CA TYR A 325 16.66 0.89 -8.51
C TYR A 325 17.36 1.88 -7.55
N SER A 326 17.10 1.70 -6.26
CA SER A 326 17.80 2.38 -5.16
C SER A 326 18.74 1.42 -4.44
N HIS A 327 19.99 1.84 -4.26
CA HIS A 327 21.06 1.02 -3.68
C HIS A 327 21.01 1.06 -2.14
N GLU A 328 20.11 0.29 -1.56
CA GLU A 328 19.74 0.34 -0.15
C GLU A 328 20.73 -0.41 0.75
N GLU A 329 21.30 0.30 1.72
CA GLU A 329 22.24 -0.25 2.71
C GLU A 329 21.67 -1.48 3.42
N GLY A 330 22.53 -2.48 3.64
CA GLY A 330 22.20 -3.72 4.33
C GLY A 330 21.48 -4.76 3.47
N THR A 331 20.99 -4.41 2.27
CA THR A 331 20.38 -5.38 1.35
C THR A 331 21.43 -6.31 0.74
N TYR A 332 20.96 -7.47 0.23
CA TYR A 332 21.85 -8.39 -0.46
C TYR A 332 22.52 -7.74 -1.69
N ALA A 333 21.78 -6.97 -2.47
CA ALA A 333 22.31 -6.27 -3.64
C ALA A 333 23.38 -5.26 -3.24
N TYR A 334 23.18 -4.50 -2.17
CA TYR A 334 24.19 -3.56 -1.65
C TYR A 334 25.51 -4.24 -1.27
N GLN A 335 25.42 -5.42 -0.66
CA GLN A 335 26.59 -6.15 -0.17
C GLN A 335 27.34 -6.92 -1.27
N HIS A 336 26.66 -7.32 -2.36
CA HIS A 336 27.21 -8.28 -3.32
C HIS A 336 27.29 -7.76 -4.75
N TYR A 337 26.59 -6.69 -5.08
CA TYR A 337 26.57 -6.12 -6.42
C TYR A 337 27.10 -4.69 -6.38
N LYS A 338 27.80 -4.31 -7.44
CA LYS A 338 28.23 -2.93 -7.63
C LYS A 338 27.15 -2.21 -8.43
N ASP A 339 26.70 -1.07 -7.95
CA ASP A 339 25.77 -0.21 -8.68
C ASP A 339 26.52 0.58 -9.76
N GLU A 340 26.64 0.00 -10.95
CA GLU A 340 27.43 0.54 -12.06
C GLU A 340 26.59 1.31 -13.08
N ILE A 341 25.24 1.20 -12.99
CA ILE A 341 24.36 1.88 -13.93
C ILE A 341 24.19 3.33 -13.47
N PRO A 342 24.58 4.32 -14.30
CA PRO A 342 24.41 5.72 -13.94
C PRO A 342 22.94 6.07 -13.65
N GLN A 343 22.72 6.97 -12.70
CA GLN A 343 21.38 7.39 -12.31
C GLN A 343 20.56 7.97 -13.49
N GLU A 344 21.23 8.68 -14.37
CA GLU A 344 20.64 9.21 -15.62
C GLU A 344 20.08 8.08 -16.50
N VAL A 345 20.83 6.98 -16.67
CA VAL A 345 20.37 5.82 -17.46
C VAL A 345 19.17 5.13 -16.79
N LYS A 346 19.20 5.03 -15.46
CA LYS A 346 18.06 4.48 -14.71
C LYS A 346 16.80 5.33 -14.92
N GLN A 347 16.95 6.66 -14.86
CA GLN A 347 15.86 7.60 -15.08
C GLN A 347 15.33 7.55 -16.51
N ASP A 348 16.20 7.53 -17.51
CA ASP A 348 15.82 7.41 -18.92
C ASP A 348 15.02 6.13 -19.19
N ARG A 349 15.45 5.00 -18.60
CA ARG A 349 14.72 3.73 -18.69
C ARG A 349 13.36 3.81 -18.02
N LEU A 350 13.27 4.41 -16.83
CA LEU A 350 12.02 4.62 -16.12
C LEU A 350 11.05 5.46 -16.94
N ASP A 351 11.50 6.60 -17.45
CA ASP A 351 10.68 7.52 -18.24
C ASP A 351 10.18 6.87 -19.53
N TYR A 352 11.05 6.06 -20.19
CA TYR A 352 10.63 5.33 -21.39
C TYR A 352 9.59 4.25 -21.07
N LEU A 353 9.80 3.47 -20.01
CA LEU A 353 8.87 2.44 -19.56
C LEU A 353 7.49 3.04 -19.20
N MET A 354 7.48 4.16 -18.48
CA MET A 354 6.24 4.83 -18.09
C MET A 354 5.50 5.44 -19.29
N ARG A 355 6.21 5.97 -20.29
CA ARG A 355 5.56 6.42 -21.55
C ARG A 355 4.90 5.26 -22.31
N VAL A 356 5.53 4.07 -22.31
CA VAL A 356 4.91 2.88 -22.92
C VAL A 356 3.62 2.51 -22.18
N GLN A 357 3.66 2.53 -20.85
CA GLN A 357 2.48 2.23 -20.04
C GLN A 357 1.38 3.28 -20.17
N GLU A 358 1.72 4.55 -20.29
CA GLU A 358 0.75 5.63 -20.52
C GLU A 358 -0.10 5.37 -21.78
N GLY A 359 0.56 4.97 -22.88
CA GLY A 359 -0.14 4.58 -24.10
C GLY A 359 -1.05 3.36 -23.91
N ILE A 360 -0.60 2.35 -23.15
CA ILE A 360 -1.41 1.19 -22.84
C ILE A 360 -2.61 1.58 -21.96
N SER A 361 -2.39 2.40 -20.93
CA SER A 361 -3.45 2.91 -20.05
C SER A 361 -4.51 3.68 -20.82
N ALA A 362 -4.09 4.55 -21.75
CA ALA A 362 -5.02 5.29 -22.63
C ALA A 362 -5.88 4.35 -23.47
N ASP A 363 -5.29 3.33 -24.10
CA ASP A 363 -6.03 2.33 -24.89
C ASP A 363 -7.00 1.52 -24.02
N VAL A 364 -6.56 1.06 -22.83
CA VAL A 364 -7.38 0.30 -21.90
C VAL A 364 -8.56 1.13 -21.43
N ASN A 365 -8.34 2.37 -21.02
CA ASN A 365 -9.39 3.28 -20.56
C ASN A 365 -10.35 3.61 -21.70
N ALA A 366 -9.85 3.90 -22.92
CA ALA A 366 -10.67 4.15 -24.09
C ALA A 366 -11.60 2.96 -24.43
N SER A 367 -11.13 1.73 -24.24
CA SER A 367 -11.94 0.52 -24.47
C SER A 367 -13.15 0.40 -23.52
N GLN A 368 -13.14 1.12 -22.41
CA GLN A 368 -14.24 1.14 -21.43
C GLN A 368 -15.37 2.13 -21.83
N GLY A 369 -15.15 2.93 -22.86
CA GLY A 369 -16.15 3.89 -23.38
C GLY A 369 -17.50 3.24 -23.66
N GLY A 370 -18.58 3.85 -23.17
CA GLY A 370 -19.95 3.34 -23.30
C GLY A 370 -20.33 2.21 -22.33
N GLN A 371 -19.39 1.65 -21.58
CA GLN A 371 -19.66 0.57 -20.62
C GLN A 371 -20.21 1.10 -19.30
N PRO A 372 -21.16 0.38 -18.66
CA PRO A 372 -21.60 0.69 -17.31
C PRO A 372 -20.69 -0.01 -16.28
N PHE A 373 -20.36 0.73 -15.21
CA PHE A 373 -19.63 0.21 -14.06
C PHE A 373 -20.37 0.51 -12.75
N ARG A 374 -20.25 -0.40 -11.80
CA ARG A 374 -20.56 -0.13 -10.41
C ARG A 374 -19.40 0.69 -9.83
N VAL A 375 -19.70 1.88 -9.32
CA VAL A 375 -18.73 2.87 -8.85
C VAL A 375 -19.05 3.24 -7.41
N ILE A 376 -18.05 3.26 -6.53
CA ILE A 376 -18.14 3.88 -5.22
C ILE A 376 -17.69 5.33 -5.35
N VAL A 377 -18.47 6.27 -4.83
CA VAL A 377 -18.08 7.69 -4.78
C VAL A 377 -17.19 7.90 -3.57
N ASP A 378 -15.96 8.36 -3.79
CA ASP A 378 -15.02 8.61 -2.71
C ASP A 378 -15.17 10.01 -2.11
N ARG A 379 -15.34 11.02 -2.96
CA ARG A 379 -15.41 12.42 -2.54
C ARG A 379 -16.20 13.29 -3.53
N GLU A 380 -16.53 14.47 -3.06
CA GLU A 380 -17.08 15.55 -3.87
C GLU A 380 -16.01 16.63 -4.07
N GLU A 381 -15.80 17.07 -5.31
CA GLU A 381 -14.95 18.18 -5.70
C GLU A 381 -15.80 19.30 -6.31
N GLU A 382 -15.19 20.43 -6.71
CA GLU A 382 -15.92 21.59 -7.22
C GLU A 382 -16.78 21.24 -8.43
N ASP A 383 -16.21 20.55 -9.42
CA ASP A 383 -16.86 20.28 -10.72
C ASP A 383 -17.41 18.85 -10.83
N PHE A 384 -16.93 17.89 -10.04
CA PHE A 384 -17.22 16.48 -10.18
C PHE A 384 -17.45 15.80 -8.82
N TYR A 385 -18.16 14.69 -8.85
CA TYR A 385 -17.97 13.61 -7.87
C TYR A 385 -16.88 12.70 -8.38
N VAL A 386 -15.99 12.31 -7.49
CA VAL A 386 -14.87 11.42 -7.80
C VAL A 386 -15.13 10.06 -7.18
N GLY A 387 -14.99 9.03 -7.98
CA GLY A 387 -15.22 7.65 -7.52
C GLY A 387 -14.27 6.66 -8.18
N ARG A 388 -14.43 5.40 -7.83
CA ARG A 388 -13.63 4.28 -8.35
C ARG A 388 -14.50 3.10 -8.74
N THR A 389 -13.99 2.34 -9.70
CA THR A 389 -14.55 1.04 -10.05
C THR A 389 -13.93 -0.08 -9.20
N GLN A 390 -14.43 -1.31 -9.34
CA GLN A 390 -13.77 -2.47 -8.72
C GLN A 390 -12.35 -2.73 -9.23
N TYR A 391 -11.94 -2.07 -10.29
CA TYR A 391 -10.65 -2.25 -10.96
C TYR A 391 -9.59 -1.23 -10.53
N ASP A 392 -9.95 -0.32 -9.62
CA ASP A 392 -9.10 0.81 -9.26
C ASP A 392 -8.94 0.90 -7.75
N SER A 393 -7.69 0.85 -7.30
CA SER A 393 -7.32 1.01 -5.89
C SER A 393 -7.34 2.48 -5.49
N PRO A 394 -7.76 2.83 -4.27
CA PRO A 394 -7.67 4.20 -3.80
C PRO A 394 -6.23 4.71 -3.85
N GLU A 395 -6.07 6.00 -4.15
CA GLU A 395 -4.83 6.79 -4.09
C GLU A 395 -3.76 6.47 -5.16
N VAL A 396 -3.83 5.33 -5.84
CA VAL A 396 -2.76 4.87 -6.75
C VAL A 396 -3.21 4.53 -8.17
N ASP A 397 -4.49 4.31 -8.40
CA ASP A 397 -5.03 3.97 -9.71
C ASP A 397 -5.96 5.08 -10.25
N PRO A 398 -6.35 5.04 -11.53
CA PRO A 398 -7.28 6.00 -12.11
C PRO A 398 -8.59 6.17 -11.35
N GLU A 399 -9.13 7.36 -11.42
CA GLU A 399 -10.43 7.72 -10.87
C GLU A 399 -11.48 7.87 -11.97
N ILE A 400 -12.76 7.82 -11.60
CA ILE A 400 -13.86 8.18 -12.48
C ILE A 400 -14.47 9.50 -12.00
N LEU A 401 -14.42 10.52 -12.89
CA LEU A 401 -14.97 11.85 -12.67
C LEU A 401 -16.43 11.86 -13.15
N ILE A 402 -17.37 12.04 -12.24
CA ILE A 402 -18.80 11.92 -12.50
C ILE A 402 -19.43 13.31 -12.52
N SER A 403 -20.17 13.64 -13.58
CA SER A 403 -20.85 14.92 -13.69
C SER A 403 -21.86 15.17 -12.56
N LYS A 404 -21.98 16.42 -12.12
CA LYS A 404 -22.90 16.83 -11.04
C LYS A 404 -24.35 17.02 -11.49
N ASP A 405 -24.77 16.38 -12.57
CA ASP A 405 -26.17 16.44 -13.04
C ASP A 405 -27.16 15.82 -12.03
N THR A 406 -26.67 14.89 -11.22
CA THR A 406 -27.44 14.21 -10.19
C THR A 406 -26.67 14.26 -8.87
N PRO A 407 -27.32 14.64 -7.74
CA PRO A 407 -26.67 14.63 -6.44
C PRO A 407 -26.26 13.21 -6.03
N LEU A 408 -24.98 13.02 -5.64
CA LEU A 408 -24.43 11.77 -5.17
C LEU A 408 -23.92 11.93 -3.74
N SER A 409 -23.84 10.80 -3.03
CA SER A 409 -23.31 10.79 -1.66
C SER A 409 -22.00 10.01 -1.60
N PRO A 410 -20.90 10.59 -1.09
CA PRO A 410 -19.67 9.84 -0.81
C PRO A 410 -19.93 8.59 0.04
N GLY A 411 -19.22 7.50 -0.28
CA GLY A 411 -19.41 6.18 0.33
C GLY A 411 -20.63 5.40 -0.18
N SER A 412 -21.30 5.88 -1.23
CA SER A 412 -22.42 5.15 -1.85
C SER A 412 -22.05 4.65 -3.24
N PHE A 413 -22.68 3.53 -3.62
CA PHE A 413 -22.49 2.90 -4.93
C PHE A 413 -23.53 3.36 -5.92
N TYR A 414 -23.08 3.60 -7.16
CA TYR A 414 -23.93 4.00 -8.27
C TYR A 414 -23.54 3.23 -9.54
N GLN A 415 -24.50 3.06 -10.45
CA GLN A 415 -24.21 2.60 -11.80
C GLN A 415 -23.82 3.83 -12.65
N VAL A 416 -22.62 3.81 -13.18
CA VAL A 416 -22.05 4.93 -13.93
C VAL A 416 -21.63 4.44 -15.32
N LYS A 417 -22.10 5.10 -16.36
CA LYS A 417 -21.66 4.85 -17.73
C LYS A 417 -20.47 5.73 -18.05
N VAL A 418 -19.39 5.13 -18.54
CA VAL A 418 -18.22 5.87 -19.04
C VAL A 418 -18.62 6.57 -20.34
N ILE A 419 -18.39 7.88 -20.40
CA ILE A 419 -18.72 8.72 -21.55
C ILE A 419 -17.48 9.25 -22.27
N ASP A 420 -16.35 9.34 -21.57
CA ASP A 420 -15.03 9.73 -22.10
C ASP A 420 -13.93 9.12 -21.25
N ALA A 421 -12.69 9.06 -21.78
CA ALA A 421 -11.56 8.45 -21.12
C ALA A 421 -10.24 9.13 -21.51
N GLN A 422 -9.37 9.30 -20.53
CA GLN A 422 -7.98 9.73 -20.69
C GLN A 422 -7.02 8.66 -20.18
N ALA A 423 -5.73 8.89 -20.30
CA ALA A 423 -4.71 7.92 -19.84
C ALA A 423 -4.81 7.59 -18.34
N PHE A 424 -5.22 8.55 -17.52
CA PHE A 424 -5.23 8.45 -16.07
C PHE A 424 -6.62 8.55 -15.44
N ASP A 425 -7.65 9.04 -16.19
CA ASP A 425 -8.99 9.25 -15.66
C ASP A 425 -10.07 8.78 -16.63
N LEU A 426 -11.18 8.39 -16.06
CA LEU A 426 -12.44 8.15 -16.78
C LEU A 426 -13.44 9.27 -16.48
N TYR A 427 -14.31 9.54 -17.42
CA TYR A 427 -15.43 10.47 -17.24
C TYR A 427 -16.74 9.68 -17.32
N GLY A 428 -17.63 9.92 -16.38
CA GLY A 428 -18.83 9.12 -16.25
C GLY A 428 -20.09 9.94 -16.00
N LYS A 429 -21.21 9.30 -16.29
CA LYS A 429 -22.56 9.79 -15.98
C LYS A 429 -23.36 8.69 -15.30
N VAL A 430 -24.08 9.04 -14.22
CA VAL A 430 -24.95 8.10 -13.51
C VAL A 430 -26.07 7.62 -14.45
N LEU A 431 -26.32 6.32 -14.41
CA LEU A 431 -27.48 5.70 -15.03
C LEU A 431 -28.67 5.79 -14.07
N ASN A 432 -29.79 6.32 -14.58
CA ASN A 432 -31.06 6.41 -13.82
C ASN A 432 -31.72 5.04 -13.64
#